data_d2bdb18ee24a8a6aa5465ea321e06dc8
#
_entry.id   d2bdb18ee24a8a6aa5465ea321e06dc8
#
_cell.length_a   1.000
_cell.length_b   1.000
_cell.length_c   1.000
_cell.angle_alpha   90.00
_cell.angle_beta   90.00
_cell.angle_gamma   90.00
#
_symmetry.space_group_name_H-M   'P 1'
#
loop_
_entity.id
_entity.type
_entity.pdbx_description
1 polymer ?
#
loop_
_entity_poly.entity_id
_entity_poly.type
_entity_poly.pdbx_seq_one_letter_code
_entity_poly.pdbx_strand_id
1 'polypeptide(L)'
;MRNSKLGCIVLCALAATAGCGVPSTDWNGTWKLDAPKSTFLEHAITTISISADGEYHYYDGLVSHRFRCDGVYRPMPNNRTQACVKRSATTLDSIRMENGVKTNTYHWELSADRETFTATATALGPGGPVIMGQRVQTRISGSNDFAGEWKDTSFNYPPAELILSLDRQFLHISYPKLGNSVDAPLNGTEAAVHGLLAPEGMTYSVRLVGPREISILKKRDGEPVNRGSFRLSDDGKIVTESWWTPDRLGEKSTYVYERK
;
A
#
# COMPACT_ATOMS: atom_id res chain seq x y z
N MET A 1 -87.11 1.08 12.55
CA MET A 1 -86.33 1.53 11.36
C MET A 1 -85.65 2.84 11.72
N ARG A 2 -84.35 2.81 12.01
CA ARG A 2 -83.58 4.06 12.24
C ARG A 2 -82.16 3.77 11.68
N ASN A 3 -81.87 4.36 10.54
CA ASN A 3 -80.57 4.37 9.90
C ASN A 3 -79.65 5.36 10.63
N SER A 4 -78.58 4.89 11.22
CA SER A 4 -77.44 5.72 11.66
C SER A 4 -76.30 5.60 10.68
N LYS A 5 -76.01 6.73 10.02
CA LYS A 5 -74.84 6.86 9.15
C LYS A 5 -73.64 7.16 10.03
N LEU A 6 -72.68 6.25 10.07
CA LEU A 6 -71.36 6.47 10.65
C LEU A 6 -70.47 7.14 9.60
N GLY A 7 -70.10 8.38 9.86
CA GLY A 7 -69.09 9.10 9.05
C GLY A 7 -67.67 8.64 9.42
N CYS A 8 -66.97 8.16 8.42
CA CYS A 8 -65.58 7.77 8.54
C CYS A 8 -64.72 9.04 8.36
N ILE A 9 -64.11 9.54 9.44
CA ILE A 9 -63.11 10.62 9.38
C ILE A 9 -61.78 9.98 9.05
N VAL A 10 -61.30 10.18 7.81
CA VAL A 10 -59.93 9.77 7.40
C VAL A 10 -58.98 10.82 7.87
N LEU A 11 -58.23 10.52 8.94
CA LEU A 11 -57.08 11.33 9.34
C LEU A 11 -55.91 11.00 8.41
N CYS A 12 -55.56 11.85 7.48
CA CYS A 12 -54.32 11.81 6.74
C CYS A 12 -53.17 12.22 7.67
N ALA A 13 -52.48 11.24 8.24
CA ALA A 13 -51.19 11.47 8.87
C ALA A 13 -50.12 11.70 7.78
N LEU A 14 -49.67 12.93 7.62
CA LEU A 14 -48.47 13.25 6.86
C LEU A 14 -47.27 12.69 7.64
N ALA A 15 -46.82 11.48 7.26
CA ALA A 15 -45.55 11.00 7.67
C ALA A 15 -44.45 11.76 6.89
N ALA A 16 -43.80 12.68 7.58
CA ALA A 16 -42.55 13.26 7.10
C ALA A 16 -41.52 12.12 7.00
N THR A 17 -41.33 11.56 5.81
CA THR A 17 -40.23 10.67 5.51
C THR A 17 -38.95 11.51 5.55
N ALA A 18 -38.32 11.58 6.73
CA ALA A 18 -36.92 11.92 6.79
C ALA A 18 -36.22 10.91 5.85
N GLY A 19 -35.76 11.40 4.71
CA GLY A 19 -35.06 10.59 3.74
C GLY A 19 -33.78 10.05 4.38
N CYS A 20 -33.85 8.87 5.00
CA CYS A 20 -32.66 8.06 5.22
C CYS A 20 -32.11 7.77 3.84
N GLY A 21 -31.13 8.56 3.40
CA GLY A 21 -30.40 8.27 2.17
C GLY A 21 -29.93 6.83 2.24
N VAL A 22 -30.26 6.02 1.24
CA VAL A 22 -29.75 4.66 1.12
C VAL A 22 -28.23 4.80 1.13
N PRO A 23 -27.51 4.09 2.02
CA PRO A 23 -26.06 4.18 2.06
C PRO A 23 -25.47 3.86 0.69
N SER A 24 -24.54 4.70 0.23
CA SER A 24 -23.88 4.47 -1.06
C SER A 24 -23.14 3.14 -1.05
N THR A 25 -23.34 2.33 -2.07
CA THR A 25 -22.57 1.10 -2.35
C THR A 25 -21.76 1.27 -3.62
N ASP A 26 -21.64 2.49 -4.12
CA ASP A 26 -20.90 2.78 -5.34
C ASP A 26 -19.40 2.84 -5.05
N TRP A 27 -18.69 1.80 -5.47
CA TRP A 27 -17.25 1.69 -5.41
C TRP A 27 -16.53 2.37 -6.58
N ASN A 28 -17.27 2.68 -7.65
CA ASN A 28 -16.68 3.13 -8.89
C ASN A 28 -16.16 4.55 -8.77
N GLY A 29 -14.92 4.77 -9.15
CA GLY A 29 -14.33 6.10 -9.16
C GLY A 29 -12.83 6.14 -9.01
N THR A 30 -12.34 7.36 -9.05
CA THR A 30 -10.95 7.70 -8.74
C THR A 30 -10.88 8.22 -7.31
N TRP A 31 -9.94 7.68 -6.56
CA TRP A 31 -9.75 7.93 -5.15
C TRP A 31 -8.36 8.49 -4.92
N LYS A 32 -8.25 9.58 -4.18
CA LYS A 32 -6.97 10.24 -3.87
C LYS A 32 -6.58 9.95 -2.42
N LEU A 33 -5.35 9.51 -2.20
CA LEU A 33 -4.83 9.26 -0.86
C LEU A 33 -4.81 10.53 -0.02
N ASP A 34 -5.43 10.46 1.16
CA ASP A 34 -5.30 11.43 2.24
C ASP A 34 -4.21 10.93 3.21
N ALA A 35 -2.96 11.32 2.96
CA ALA A 35 -1.84 10.87 3.75
C ALA A 35 -1.94 11.27 5.24
N PRO A 36 -2.40 12.48 5.61
CA PRO A 36 -2.60 12.87 7.00
C PRO A 36 -3.59 12.01 7.78
N LYS A 37 -4.61 11.44 7.10
CA LYS A 37 -5.59 10.52 7.73
C LYS A 37 -5.17 9.07 7.70
N SER A 38 -4.09 8.76 6.98
CA SER A 38 -3.57 7.40 6.84
C SER A 38 -2.62 7.05 7.97
N THR A 39 -2.67 5.80 8.43
CA THR A 39 -1.74 5.26 9.42
C THR A 39 -0.90 4.21 8.74
N PHE A 40 0.37 4.46 8.63
CA PHE A 40 1.33 3.48 8.16
C PHE A 40 1.84 2.68 9.37
N LEU A 41 2.31 1.47 9.15
CA LEU A 41 2.99 0.72 10.20
C LEU A 41 4.17 1.56 10.70
N GLU A 42 3.91 2.35 11.72
CA GLU A 42 4.90 3.16 12.40
C GLU A 42 5.71 2.22 13.29
N HIS A 43 7.03 2.48 13.35
CA HIS A 43 7.96 1.84 14.29
C HIS A 43 8.59 0.52 13.86
N ALA A 44 8.69 0.23 12.56
CA ALA A 44 9.63 -0.80 12.15
C ALA A 44 11.05 -0.40 12.60
N ILE A 45 11.68 -1.26 13.36
CA ILE A 45 13.11 -1.14 13.60
C ILE A 45 13.81 -1.74 12.40
N THR A 46 14.63 -0.92 11.75
CA THR A 46 15.53 -1.38 10.70
C THR A 46 16.88 -1.69 11.33
N THR A 47 17.38 -2.88 11.11
CA THR A 47 18.73 -3.27 11.49
C THR A 47 19.61 -3.33 10.25
N ILE A 48 20.75 -2.67 10.28
CA ILE A 48 21.75 -2.72 9.22
C ILE A 48 23.06 -3.17 9.86
N SER A 49 23.65 -4.22 9.35
CA SER A 49 25.02 -4.61 9.69
C SER A 49 25.91 -4.58 8.45
N ILE A 50 27.19 -4.32 8.66
CA ILE A 50 28.18 -4.31 7.58
C ILE A 50 29.30 -5.24 8.01
N SER A 51 29.52 -6.29 7.22
CA SER A 51 30.60 -7.26 7.46
C SER A 51 31.98 -6.68 7.15
N ALA A 52 33.03 -7.33 7.61
CA ALA A 52 34.41 -6.89 7.40
C ALA A 52 34.80 -6.77 5.91
N ASP A 53 34.14 -7.56 5.04
CA ASP A 53 34.34 -7.54 3.59
C ASP A 53 33.38 -6.59 2.85
N GLY A 54 32.67 -5.71 3.61
CA GLY A 54 31.85 -4.63 3.07
C GLY A 54 30.46 -5.05 2.56
N GLU A 55 29.97 -6.22 2.95
CA GLU A 55 28.60 -6.64 2.65
C GLU A 55 27.63 -6.04 3.66
N TYR A 56 26.58 -5.39 3.15
CA TYR A 56 25.47 -4.88 3.92
C TYR A 56 24.43 -5.98 4.14
N HIS A 57 23.96 -6.14 5.36
CA HIS A 57 22.80 -6.94 5.68
C HIS A 57 21.73 -6.02 6.27
N TYR A 58 20.65 -5.86 5.52
CA TYR A 58 19.47 -5.05 5.87
C TYR A 58 18.35 -5.94 6.35
N TYR A 59 17.67 -5.54 7.42
CA TYR A 59 16.46 -6.16 7.92
C TYR A 59 15.52 -5.11 8.50
N ASP A 60 14.26 -5.07 8.08
CA ASP A 60 13.24 -4.12 8.56
C ASP A 60 12.04 -4.80 9.24
N GLY A 61 12.25 -6.03 9.69
CA GLY A 61 11.19 -6.84 10.28
C GLY A 61 10.35 -7.61 9.27
N LEU A 62 10.41 -7.28 7.99
CA LEU A 62 9.67 -7.95 6.90
C LEU A 62 10.60 -8.47 5.81
N VAL A 63 11.60 -7.68 5.46
CA VAL A 63 12.51 -7.96 4.37
C VAL A 63 13.91 -8.12 4.93
N SER A 64 14.55 -9.24 4.61
CA SER A 64 15.97 -9.47 4.85
C SER A 64 16.70 -9.53 3.52
N HIS A 65 17.76 -8.72 3.38
CA HIS A 65 18.50 -8.72 2.15
C HIS A 65 19.97 -8.32 2.31
N ARG A 66 20.84 -8.96 1.54
CA ARG A 66 22.27 -8.70 1.54
C ARG A 66 22.70 -8.09 0.22
N PHE A 67 23.61 -7.13 0.29
CA PHE A 67 24.11 -6.46 -0.90
C PHE A 67 25.48 -5.82 -0.66
N ARG A 68 26.18 -5.53 -1.76
CA ARG A 68 27.44 -4.77 -1.75
C ARG A 68 27.28 -3.49 -2.54
N CYS A 69 27.91 -2.43 -2.10
CA CYS A 69 27.85 -1.13 -2.78
C CYS A 69 29.14 -0.87 -3.59
N ASP A 70 29.44 -1.78 -4.51
CA ASP A 70 30.58 -1.75 -5.43
C ASP A 70 30.18 -1.50 -6.90
N GLY A 71 28.90 -1.23 -7.16
CA GLY A 71 28.37 -0.98 -8.49
C GLY A 71 28.06 -2.21 -9.34
N VAL A 72 28.30 -3.41 -8.81
CA VAL A 72 28.08 -4.65 -9.57
C VAL A 72 26.65 -5.13 -9.41
N TYR A 73 25.98 -5.42 -10.53
CA TYR A 73 24.65 -6.03 -10.51
C TYR A 73 24.72 -7.48 -10.01
N ARG A 74 23.92 -7.77 -8.99
CA ARG A 74 23.83 -9.10 -8.39
C ARG A 74 22.40 -9.63 -8.49
N PRO A 75 22.24 -10.95 -8.68
CA PRO A 75 20.93 -11.58 -8.69
C PRO A 75 20.18 -11.36 -7.38
N MET A 76 18.88 -11.19 -7.50
CA MET A 76 17.89 -11.20 -6.44
C MET A 76 16.79 -12.22 -6.78
N PRO A 77 15.98 -12.66 -5.82
CA PRO A 77 14.81 -13.47 -6.12
C PRO A 77 13.91 -12.86 -7.21
N ASN A 78 13.21 -13.71 -7.96
CA ASN A 78 12.20 -13.35 -8.97
C ASN A 78 12.79 -12.56 -10.14
N ASN A 79 13.83 -13.11 -10.82
CA ASN A 79 14.46 -12.54 -12.01
C ASN A 79 14.87 -11.06 -11.90
N ARG A 80 15.15 -10.63 -10.68
CA ARG A 80 15.63 -9.29 -10.41
C ARG A 80 17.14 -9.26 -10.23
N THR A 81 17.71 -8.11 -10.52
CA THR A 81 19.08 -7.77 -10.15
C THR A 81 19.13 -6.43 -9.47
N GLN A 82 20.09 -6.24 -8.61
CA GLN A 82 20.32 -4.98 -7.94
C GLN A 82 21.82 -4.64 -7.94
N ALA A 83 22.13 -3.38 -8.22
CA ALA A 83 23.43 -2.80 -7.99
C ALA A 83 23.32 -1.71 -6.94
N CYS A 84 24.30 -1.59 -6.06
CA CYS A 84 24.45 -0.50 -5.11
C CYS A 84 25.79 0.17 -5.31
N VAL A 85 25.82 1.51 -5.20
CA VAL A 85 27.02 2.34 -5.28
C VAL A 85 27.11 3.22 -4.03
N LYS A 86 28.23 3.16 -3.34
CA LYS A 86 28.54 4.10 -2.27
C LYS A 86 29.04 5.40 -2.88
N ARG A 87 28.24 6.47 -2.81
CA ARG A 87 28.58 7.79 -3.36
C ARG A 87 29.49 8.59 -2.44
N SER A 88 29.27 8.44 -1.13
CA SER A 88 30.04 9.11 -0.09
C SER A 88 30.05 8.27 1.21
N ALA A 89 30.59 8.82 2.27
CA ALA A 89 30.49 8.21 3.60
C ALA A 89 29.05 8.19 4.15
N THR A 90 28.18 9.05 3.61
CA THR A 90 26.81 9.26 4.08
C THR A 90 25.75 8.97 3.02
N THR A 91 26.13 8.50 1.83
CA THR A 91 25.16 8.36 0.72
C THR A 91 25.37 7.06 -0.04
N LEU A 92 24.30 6.30 -0.20
CA LEU A 92 24.23 5.11 -1.05
C LEU A 92 23.13 5.28 -2.09
N ASP A 93 23.40 4.87 -3.32
CA ASP A 93 22.41 4.72 -4.38
C ASP A 93 22.29 3.26 -4.79
N SER A 94 21.08 2.77 -4.98
CA SER A 94 20.91 1.48 -5.58
C SER A 94 19.86 1.49 -6.70
N ILE A 95 20.08 0.60 -7.67
CA ILE A 95 19.23 0.44 -8.86
C ILE A 95 18.76 -1.01 -8.90
N ARG A 96 17.46 -1.20 -9.00
CA ARG A 96 16.84 -2.50 -9.22
C ARG A 96 16.40 -2.64 -10.68
N MET A 97 16.72 -3.78 -11.24
CA MET A 97 16.25 -4.20 -12.56
C MET A 97 15.33 -5.40 -12.38
N GLU A 98 14.32 -5.52 -13.21
CA GLU A 98 13.45 -6.68 -13.33
C GLU A 98 13.34 -7.06 -14.80
N ASN A 99 13.66 -8.29 -15.16
CA ASN A 99 13.74 -8.75 -16.57
C ASN A 99 14.60 -7.81 -17.46
N GLY A 100 15.69 -7.27 -16.92
CA GLY A 100 16.57 -6.35 -17.63
C GLY A 100 16.06 -4.90 -17.74
N VAL A 101 14.88 -4.59 -17.20
CA VAL A 101 14.30 -3.25 -17.20
C VAL A 101 14.51 -2.60 -15.83
N LYS A 102 14.94 -1.35 -15.81
CA LYS A 102 15.07 -0.56 -14.58
C LYS A 102 13.68 -0.27 -14.01
N THR A 103 13.42 -0.75 -12.79
CA THR A 103 12.12 -0.60 -12.14
C THR A 103 12.16 0.36 -10.95
N ASN A 104 13.22 0.30 -10.16
CA ASN A 104 13.32 1.11 -8.95
C ASN A 104 14.71 1.69 -8.76
N THR A 105 14.76 2.84 -8.09
CA THR A 105 15.98 3.36 -7.47
C THR A 105 15.73 3.60 -6.00
N TYR A 106 16.78 3.43 -5.20
CA TYR A 106 16.77 3.70 -3.77
C TYR A 106 17.92 4.65 -3.48
N HIS A 107 17.62 5.70 -2.77
CA HIS A 107 18.60 6.67 -2.30
C HIS A 107 18.59 6.65 -0.77
N TRP A 108 19.76 6.41 -0.17
CA TRP A 108 19.97 6.39 1.26
C TRP A 108 20.90 7.50 1.65
N GLU A 109 20.52 8.29 2.64
CA GLU A 109 21.29 9.43 3.11
C GLU A 109 21.31 9.50 4.63
N LEU A 110 22.50 9.67 5.20
CA LEU A 110 22.69 10.02 6.61
C LEU A 110 22.81 11.53 6.74
N SER A 111 22.17 12.09 7.76
CA SER A 111 22.38 13.48 8.17
C SER A 111 23.85 13.76 8.53
N ALA A 112 24.24 15.02 8.57
CA ALA A 112 25.61 15.41 8.88
C ALA A 112 26.09 14.92 10.26
N ASP A 113 25.19 14.90 11.25
CA ASP A 113 25.43 14.34 12.59
C ASP A 113 25.31 12.81 12.66
N ARG A 114 24.84 12.19 11.55
CA ARG A 114 24.64 10.74 11.39
C ARG A 114 23.60 10.11 12.32
N GLU A 115 22.76 10.93 12.93
CA GLU A 115 21.68 10.50 13.81
C GLU A 115 20.36 10.25 13.07
N THR A 116 20.26 10.74 11.82
CA THR A 116 19.08 10.54 10.97
C THR A 116 19.47 9.81 9.68
N PHE A 117 18.65 8.83 9.33
CA PHE A 117 18.75 8.05 8.10
C PHE A 117 17.50 8.30 7.25
N THR A 118 17.69 8.82 6.05
CA THR A 118 16.60 8.99 5.08
C THR A 118 16.75 7.98 3.95
N ALA A 119 15.72 7.19 3.73
CA ALA A 119 15.62 6.23 2.63
C ALA A 119 14.50 6.65 1.69
N THR A 120 14.83 6.98 0.45
CA THR A 120 13.88 7.33 -0.61
C THR A 120 13.82 6.23 -1.64
N ALA A 121 12.62 5.69 -1.88
CA ALA A 121 12.34 4.73 -2.93
C ALA A 121 11.64 5.43 -4.10
N THR A 122 12.15 5.25 -5.31
CA THR A 122 11.56 5.79 -6.54
C THR A 122 11.32 4.66 -7.53
N ALA A 123 10.11 4.54 -8.05
CA ALA A 123 9.77 3.64 -9.13
C ALA A 123 9.73 4.39 -10.47
N LEU A 124 9.96 3.67 -11.56
CA LEU A 124 9.80 4.19 -12.91
C LEU A 124 8.41 3.79 -13.44
N GLY A 125 7.44 4.67 -13.29
CA GLY A 125 6.10 4.49 -13.84
C GLY A 125 5.99 4.95 -15.30
N PRO A 126 4.83 4.72 -15.94
CA PRO A 126 4.59 5.11 -17.35
C PRO A 126 4.77 6.61 -17.62
N GLY A 127 4.55 7.45 -16.61
CA GLY A 127 4.71 8.91 -16.68
C GLY A 127 6.08 9.42 -16.21
N GLY A 128 7.06 8.55 -15.99
CA GLY A 128 8.39 8.88 -15.49
C GLY A 128 8.60 8.45 -14.02
N PRO A 129 9.66 8.95 -13.36
CA PRO A 129 9.97 8.57 -11.99
C PRO A 129 8.87 9.00 -11.01
N VAL A 130 8.46 8.09 -10.13
CA VAL A 130 7.48 8.32 -9.07
C VAL A 130 8.11 7.95 -7.73
N ILE A 131 8.15 8.90 -6.79
CA ILE A 131 8.56 8.60 -5.42
C ILE A 131 7.52 7.65 -4.82
N MET A 132 7.95 6.43 -4.46
CA MET A 132 7.12 5.41 -3.84
C MET A 132 6.94 5.65 -2.35
N GLY A 133 7.94 6.25 -1.73
CA GLY A 133 7.95 6.60 -0.33
C GLY A 133 9.31 7.12 0.10
N GLN A 134 9.29 7.87 1.18
CA GLN A 134 10.47 8.33 1.89
C GLN A 134 10.29 8.00 3.36
N ARG A 135 11.23 7.24 3.91
CA ARG A 135 11.29 6.92 5.34
C ARG A 135 12.35 7.79 5.97
N VAL A 136 12.04 8.39 7.10
CA VAL A 136 13.01 9.06 7.96
C VAL A 136 13.10 8.28 9.25
N GLN A 137 14.31 7.91 9.62
CA GLN A 137 14.59 7.04 10.75
C GLN A 137 15.60 7.71 11.66
N THR A 138 15.45 7.54 12.97
CA THR A 138 16.42 8.02 13.97
C THR A 138 17.21 6.84 14.50
N ARG A 139 18.51 7.05 14.71
CA ARG A 139 19.43 6.05 15.25
C ARG A 139 19.04 5.66 16.68
N ILE A 140 18.96 4.35 16.93
CA ILE A 140 18.83 3.76 18.27
C ILE A 140 20.20 3.33 18.78
N SER A 141 20.99 2.67 17.91
CA SER A 141 22.30 2.13 18.25
C SER A 141 23.17 2.02 17.01
N GLY A 142 24.47 1.81 17.19
CA GLY A 142 25.38 1.50 16.10
C GLY A 142 26.52 2.50 15.94
N SER A 143 27.21 2.42 14.79
CA SER A 143 28.42 3.17 14.46
C SER A 143 28.10 4.46 13.68
N ASN A 144 29.18 5.19 13.31
CA ASN A 144 29.08 6.43 12.54
C ASN A 144 28.78 6.27 11.03
N ASP A 145 28.41 5.08 10.59
CA ASP A 145 27.97 4.79 9.22
C ASP A 145 26.49 4.29 9.21
N PHE A 146 26.07 3.58 8.18
CA PHE A 146 24.73 3.02 8.11
C PHE A 146 24.48 1.86 9.07
N ALA A 147 25.55 1.24 9.63
CA ALA A 147 25.39 0.11 10.55
C ALA A 147 24.75 0.57 11.86
N GLY A 148 23.79 -0.22 12.34
CA GLY A 148 23.07 0.05 13.58
C GLY A 148 21.59 -0.31 13.50
N GLU A 149 20.88 0.12 14.52
CA GLU A 149 19.43 0.02 14.62
C GLU A 149 18.80 1.42 14.43
N TRP A 150 17.75 1.45 13.63
CA TRP A 150 17.08 2.67 13.20
C TRP A 150 15.59 2.54 13.45
N LYS A 151 14.99 3.55 14.06
CA LYS A 151 13.55 3.62 14.31
C LYS A 151 12.88 4.60 13.36
N ASP A 152 11.81 4.17 12.69
CA ASP A 152 11.00 5.06 11.87
C ASP A 152 10.43 6.21 12.70
N THR A 153 10.67 7.45 12.25
CA THR A 153 10.12 8.68 12.84
C THR A 153 9.13 9.36 11.91
N SER A 154 9.28 9.20 10.62
CA SER A 154 8.27 9.62 9.66
C SER A 154 8.30 8.76 8.39
N PHE A 155 7.15 8.67 7.77
CA PHE A 155 6.98 8.04 6.47
C PHE A 155 6.15 8.96 5.59
N ASN A 156 6.71 9.37 4.46
CA ASN A 156 6.04 10.23 3.50
C ASN A 156 5.71 9.44 2.23
N TYR A 157 4.43 9.24 1.96
CA TYR A 157 3.93 8.74 0.69
C TYR A 157 3.46 9.90 -0.17
N PRO A 158 3.87 9.98 -1.44
CA PRO A 158 3.26 10.93 -2.36
C PRO A 158 1.77 10.61 -2.51
N PRO A 159 0.94 11.61 -2.84
CA PRO A 159 -0.48 11.38 -3.09
C PRO A 159 -0.64 10.30 -4.16
N ALA A 160 -1.05 9.13 -3.73
CA ALA A 160 -1.35 8.02 -4.63
C ALA A 160 -2.80 8.14 -5.10
N GLU A 161 -3.05 7.73 -6.34
CA GLU A 161 -4.39 7.56 -6.87
C GLU A 161 -4.70 6.07 -6.91
N LEU A 162 -5.92 5.74 -6.52
CA LEU A 162 -6.51 4.42 -6.60
C LEU A 162 -7.75 4.54 -7.48
N ILE A 163 -7.88 3.70 -8.50
CA ILE A 163 -9.10 3.57 -9.28
C ILE A 163 -9.74 2.25 -8.89
N LEU A 164 -11.00 2.32 -8.51
CA LEU A 164 -11.84 1.14 -8.28
C LEU A 164 -12.99 1.15 -9.28
N SER A 165 -13.28 -0.01 -9.84
CA SER A 165 -14.50 -0.26 -10.60
C SER A 165 -15.02 -1.65 -10.24
N LEU A 166 -16.23 -1.66 -9.70
CA LEU A 166 -16.91 -2.88 -9.27
C LEU A 166 -18.09 -3.14 -10.22
N ASP A 167 -18.10 -4.31 -10.82
CA ASP A 167 -19.26 -4.86 -11.49
C ASP A 167 -19.84 -6.06 -10.73
N ARG A 168 -20.73 -6.83 -11.35
CA ARG A 168 -21.37 -7.98 -10.69
C ARG A 168 -20.42 -9.15 -10.39
N GLN A 169 -19.29 -9.23 -11.07
CA GLN A 169 -18.41 -10.41 -11.04
C GLN A 169 -16.97 -10.06 -10.69
N PHE A 170 -16.53 -8.83 -10.99
CA PHE A 170 -15.13 -8.43 -10.86
C PHE A 170 -14.98 -7.12 -10.10
N LEU A 171 -13.87 -7.01 -9.40
CA LEU A 171 -13.32 -5.76 -8.92
C LEU A 171 -12.07 -5.43 -9.73
N HIS A 172 -12.13 -4.34 -10.48
CA HIS A 172 -10.95 -3.74 -11.07
C HIS A 172 -10.29 -2.80 -10.05
N ILE A 173 -9.01 -3.04 -9.79
CA ILE A 173 -8.16 -2.21 -8.92
C ILE A 173 -7.01 -1.69 -9.78
N SER A 174 -6.79 -0.38 -9.81
CA SER A 174 -5.66 0.19 -10.53
C SER A 174 -4.96 1.27 -9.70
N TYR A 175 -3.64 1.28 -9.80
CA TYR A 175 -2.76 2.31 -9.27
C TYR A 175 -2.05 3.00 -10.44
N PRO A 176 -2.66 4.03 -11.05
CA PRO A 176 -2.21 4.60 -12.34
C PRO A 176 -0.76 5.09 -12.33
N LYS A 177 -0.30 5.68 -11.21
CA LYS A 177 1.08 6.14 -11.06
C LYS A 177 2.11 5.02 -11.08
N LEU A 178 1.71 3.82 -10.66
CA LEU A 178 2.54 2.63 -10.70
C LEU A 178 2.37 1.85 -12.00
N GLY A 179 1.34 2.17 -12.78
CA GLY A 179 0.96 1.42 -13.97
C GLY A 179 0.52 -0.01 -13.65
N ASN A 180 0.06 -0.28 -12.42
CA ASN A 180 -0.35 -1.61 -11.98
C ASN A 180 -1.86 -1.71 -11.91
N SER A 181 -2.39 -2.87 -12.31
CA SER A 181 -3.82 -3.18 -12.20
C SER A 181 -4.06 -4.66 -11.96
N VAL A 182 -5.26 -4.96 -11.49
CA VAL A 182 -5.78 -6.32 -11.36
C VAL A 182 -7.29 -6.33 -11.59
N ASP A 183 -7.75 -7.31 -12.36
CA ASP A 183 -9.17 -7.63 -12.56
C ASP A 183 -9.48 -8.90 -11.77
N ALA A 184 -9.94 -8.75 -10.54
CA ALA A 184 -10.11 -9.85 -9.62
C ALA A 184 -11.57 -10.29 -9.52
N PRO A 185 -11.87 -11.60 -9.75
CA PRO A 185 -13.20 -12.14 -9.51
C PRO A 185 -13.59 -12.03 -8.04
N LEU A 186 -14.86 -11.68 -7.77
CA LEU A 186 -15.38 -11.48 -6.40
C LEU A 186 -15.59 -12.78 -5.62
N ASN A 187 -15.36 -13.92 -6.23
CA ASN A 187 -15.53 -15.24 -5.63
C ASN A 187 -14.30 -15.78 -4.89
N GLY A 188 -13.20 -15.02 -4.89
CA GLY A 188 -11.93 -15.40 -4.26
C GLY A 188 -10.98 -16.19 -5.16
N THR A 189 -11.29 -16.35 -6.44
CA THR A 189 -10.34 -16.88 -7.42
C THR A 189 -9.15 -15.91 -7.55
N GLU A 190 -7.95 -16.46 -7.65
CA GLU A 190 -6.74 -15.66 -7.81
C GLU A 190 -6.68 -15.01 -9.19
N ALA A 191 -6.33 -13.74 -9.21
CA ALA A 191 -6.08 -12.96 -10.41
C ALA A 191 -4.68 -12.37 -10.37
N ALA A 192 -3.95 -12.44 -11.47
CA ALA A 192 -2.60 -11.89 -11.58
C ALA A 192 -2.64 -10.36 -11.56
N VAL A 193 -1.65 -9.75 -10.91
CA VAL A 193 -1.41 -8.31 -11.00
C VAL A 193 -0.64 -8.04 -12.29
N HIS A 194 -1.10 -7.08 -13.07
CA HIS A 194 -0.52 -6.68 -14.35
C HIS A 194 0.09 -5.27 -14.25
N GLY A 195 1.08 -5.00 -15.10
CA GLY A 195 1.68 -3.67 -15.22
C GLY A 195 3.21 -3.69 -15.14
N LEU A 196 3.81 -2.57 -15.52
CA LEU A 196 5.27 -2.44 -15.60
C LEU A 196 5.97 -2.66 -14.25
N LEU A 197 5.33 -2.24 -13.15
CA LEU A 197 5.86 -2.38 -11.80
C LEU A 197 5.13 -3.46 -10.99
N ALA A 198 4.33 -4.30 -11.66
CA ALA A 198 3.68 -5.44 -11.02
C ALA A 198 4.75 -6.42 -10.52
N PRO A 199 4.75 -6.79 -9.24
CA PRO A 199 5.70 -7.80 -8.76
C PRO A 199 5.40 -9.14 -9.44
N GLU A 200 6.44 -9.80 -9.95
CA GLU A 200 6.29 -11.14 -10.53
C GLU A 200 5.68 -12.12 -9.52
N GLY A 201 4.80 -13.01 -9.99
CA GLY A 201 4.10 -13.99 -9.17
C GLY A 201 3.05 -13.42 -8.21
N MET A 202 2.78 -12.11 -8.28
CA MET A 202 1.77 -11.48 -7.42
C MET A 202 0.35 -11.75 -7.93
N THR A 203 -0.48 -12.28 -7.05
CA THR A 203 -1.90 -12.50 -7.29
C THR A 203 -2.76 -11.89 -6.18
N TYR A 204 -3.99 -11.52 -6.51
CA TYR A 204 -5.01 -11.09 -5.55
C TYR A 204 -6.19 -12.05 -5.60
N SER A 205 -6.64 -12.49 -4.43
CA SER A 205 -7.94 -13.13 -4.24
C SER A 205 -8.88 -12.14 -3.57
N VAL A 206 -10.01 -11.85 -4.18
CA VAL A 206 -10.94 -10.80 -3.75
C VAL A 206 -12.32 -11.41 -3.42
N ARG A 207 -12.91 -10.99 -2.30
CA ARG A 207 -14.27 -11.37 -1.91
C ARG A 207 -15.06 -10.16 -1.44
N LEU A 208 -16.25 -10.00 -1.96
CA LEU A 208 -17.22 -9.07 -1.40
C LEU A 208 -17.80 -9.69 -0.14
N VAL A 209 -17.48 -9.15 1.04
CA VAL A 209 -17.93 -9.67 2.34
C VAL A 209 -19.12 -8.89 2.90
N GLY A 210 -19.44 -7.77 2.30
CA GLY A 210 -20.59 -6.94 2.60
C GLY A 210 -20.77 -5.85 1.53
N PRO A 211 -21.90 -5.16 1.50
CA PRO A 211 -22.17 -4.17 0.46
C PRO A 211 -21.12 -3.05 0.40
N ARG A 212 -20.41 -2.83 1.50
CA ARG A 212 -19.37 -1.80 1.64
C ARG A 212 -18.03 -2.34 2.16
N GLU A 213 -17.83 -3.63 2.04
CA GLU A 213 -16.57 -4.24 2.49
C GLU A 213 -16.11 -5.33 1.52
N ILE A 214 -14.87 -5.23 1.13
CA ILE A 214 -14.18 -6.15 0.23
C ILE A 214 -12.95 -6.67 0.97
N SER A 215 -12.82 -7.99 1.03
CA SER A 215 -11.64 -8.67 1.58
C SER A 215 -10.67 -9.00 0.45
N ILE A 216 -9.37 -8.85 0.71
CA ILE A 216 -8.31 -9.12 -0.24
C ILE A 216 -7.22 -9.97 0.41
N LEU A 217 -6.78 -11.00 -0.30
CA LEU A 217 -5.59 -11.77 0.03
C LEU A 217 -4.59 -11.59 -1.10
N LYS A 218 -3.40 -11.04 -0.77
CA LYS A 218 -2.27 -10.97 -1.70
C LYS A 218 -1.38 -12.20 -1.50
N LYS A 219 -1.03 -12.83 -2.61
CA LYS A 219 -0.07 -13.93 -2.62
C LYS A 219 1.07 -13.61 -3.59
N ARG A 220 2.23 -14.18 -3.33
CA ARG A 220 3.36 -14.20 -4.26
C ARG A 220 3.82 -15.63 -4.42
N ASP A 221 3.87 -16.09 -5.68
CA ASP A 221 4.25 -17.46 -6.00
C ASP A 221 3.41 -18.52 -5.23
N GLY A 222 2.10 -18.22 -5.02
CA GLY A 222 1.16 -19.05 -4.28
C GLY A 222 1.15 -18.83 -2.76
N GLU A 223 2.17 -18.18 -2.19
CA GLU A 223 2.29 -17.98 -0.74
C GLU A 223 1.64 -16.66 -0.29
N PRO A 224 0.84 -16.67 0.78
CA PRO A 224 0.24 -15.46 1.34
C PRO A 224 1.31 -14.46 1.81
N VAL A 225 1.25 -13.23 1.30
CA VAL A 225 2.14 -12.14 1.75
C VAL A 225 1.42 -11.07 2.54
N ASN A 226 0.15 -10.78 2.22
CA ASN A 226 -0.64 -9.79 2.96
C ASN A 226 -2.12 -10.15 2.91
N ARG A 227 -2.84 -9.80 3.98
CA ARG A 227 -4.31 -9.74 4.00
C ARG A 227 -4.73 -8.29 4.06
N GLY A 228 -5.81 -7.96 3.39
CA GLY A 228 -6.31 -6.60 3.39
C GLY A 228 -7.83 -6.53 3.26
N SER A 229 -8.33 -5.32 3.40
CA SER A 229 -9.71 -4.99 3.09
C SER A 229 -9.82 -3.58 2.53
N PHE A 230 -10.81 -3.38 1.67
CA PHE A 230 -11.35 -2.06 1.37
C PHE A 230 -12.68 -1.90 2.09
N ARG A 231 -12.89 -0.74 2.68
CA ARG A 231 -14.16 -0.35 3.31
C ARG A 231 -14.62 1.01 2.79
N LEU A 232 -15.84 1.04 2.26
CA LEU A 232 -16.48 2.25 1.79
C LEU A 232 -17.26 2.90 2.95
N SER A 233 -17.13 4.22 3.13
CA SER A 233 -17.91 4.98 4.12
C SER A 233 -19.39 4.99 3.77
N ASP A 234 -20.24 5.35 4.75
CA ASP A 234 -21.70 5.37 4.60
C ASP A 234 -22.16 6.36 3.54
N ASP A 235 -21.46 7.48 3.43
CA ASP A 235 -21.73 8.51 2.43
C ASP A 235 -21.08 8.27 1.07
N GLY A 236 -20.31 7.19 0.93
CA GLY A 236 -19.63 6.82 -0.30
C GLY A 236 -18.48 7.73 -0.72
N LYS A 237 -17.95 8.56 0.18
CA LYS A 237 -16.90 9.54 -0.13
C LYS A 237 -15.50 9.10 0.27
N ILE A 238 -15.39 8.10 1.12
CA ILE A 238 -14.11 7.61 1.66
C ILE A 238 -13.99 6.12 1.40
N VAL A 239 -12.85 5.70 0.90
CA VAL A 239 -12.40 4.31 0.91
C VAL A 239 -11.24 4.18 1.90
N THR A 240 -11.38 3.27 2.84
CA THR A 240 -10.31 2.89 3.74
C THR A 240 -9.75 1.54 3.30
N GLU A 241 -8.48 1.52 2.94
CA GLU A 241 -7.71 0.32 2.63
C GLU A 241 -6.89 -0.06 3.86
N SER A 242 -7.01 -1.28 4.33
CA SER A 242 -6.27 -1.79 5.49
C SER A 242 -5.46 -3.01 5.10
N TRP A 243 -4.21 -3.11 5.57
CA TRP A 243 -3.32 -4.23 5.30
C TRP A 243 -2.70 -4.79 6.57
N TRP A 244 -2.70 -6.12 6.67
CA TRP A 244 -2.04 -6.89 7.73
C TRP A 244 -0.99 -7.78 7.11
N THR A 245 0.19 -7.82 7.70
CA THR A 245 1.21 -8.81 7.37
C THR A 245 1.09 -10.02 8.28
N PRO A 246 1.38 -11.25 7.80
CA PRO A 246 1.25 -12.46 8.62
C PRO A 246 2.08 -12.42 9.91
N ASP A 247 3.26 -11.80 9.86
CA ASP A 247 4.22 -11.79 10.95
C ASP A 247 3.94 -10.72 12.02
N ARG A 248 2.95 -9.86 11.78
CA ARG A 248 2.56 -8.77 12.68
C ARG A 248 1.06 -8.79 12.96
N LEU A 249 0.62 -9.86 13.64
CA LEU A 249 -0.77 -10.02 14.07
C LEU A 249 -1.15 -8.91 15.05
N GLY A 250 -2.11 -8.08 14.66
CA GLY A 250 -2.60 -6.94 15.46
C GLY A 250 -2.15 -5.57 14.96
N GLU A 251 -1.10 -5.50 14.15
CA GLU A 251 -0.67 -4.25 13.52
C GLU A 251 -1.22 -4.16 12.09
N LYS A 252 -1.73 -2.99 11.73
CA LYS A 252 -2.25 -2.75 10.37
C LYS A 252 -1.81 -1.39 9.85
N SER A 253 -1.46 -1.35 8.57
CA SER A 253 -1.41 -0.09 7.82
C SER A 253 -2.81 0.26 7.35
N THR A 254 -3.18 1.51 7.44
CA THR A 254 -4.47 2.02 6.99
C THR A 254 -4.24 3.19 6.03
N TYR A 255 -4.77 3.09 4.83
CA TYR A 255 -4.72 4.11 3.81
C TYR A 255 -6.12 4.66 3.63
N VAL A 256 -6.28 5.96 3.79
CA VAL A 256 -7.55 6.65 3.63
C VAL A 256 -7.54 7.36 2.29
N TYR A 257 -8.53 7.09 1.47
CA TYR A 257 -8.69 7.71 0.16
C TYR A 257 -10.00 8.48 0.11
N GLU A 258 -9.95 9.68 -0.42
CA GLU A 258 -11.13 10.50 -0.68
C GLU A 258 -11.52 10.43 -2.16
N ARG A 259 -12.80 10.43 -2.44
CA ARG A 259 -13.33 10.44 -3.80
C ARG A 259 -12.93 11.74 -4.50
N LYS A 260 -12.42 11.60 -5.72
CA LYS A 260 -11.98 12.73 -6.55
C LYS A 260 -13.17 13.34 -7.34
#